data_f74b228c7cab85fa753be4d9ed14d771
#
_entry.id   f74b228c7cab85fa753be4d9ed14d771
#
_cell.length_a   1.000
_cell.length_b   1.000
_cell.length_c   1.000
_cell.angle_alpha   90.00
_cell.angle_beta   90.00
_cell.angle_gamma   90.00
#
_symmetry.space_group_name_H-M   'P 1'
#
loop_
_entity.id
_entity.type
_entity.pdbx_description
1 polymer ?
#
loop_
_entity_poly.entity_id
_entity_poly.type
_entity_poly.pdbx_seq_one_letter_code
_entity_poly.pdbx_strand_id
1 'polypeptide(L)'
;MGKFQRPRASRARFDRRDHDMRIVVKVGTSTLAHPTGRLNIQRMEKLCKVLSDLKNMGHEIILVSSGAIAMGFGKLNLSERPKDVPTKQASAAVGQCELMYIYDKLFTEYNHTVAQLLITAPDIEEGGVRKQNFHNTLARLLELGALPVINENDTISTEEFGIGDNDTLSAIVAVTIQADLLILLSDIDGLFDGDPRKNPDAK
;
A
#
# COMPACT_ATOMS: atom_id res chain seq x y z
N MET A 1 22.83 39.26 23.62
CA MET A 1 22.40 38.78 22.30
C MET A 1 23.10 37.46 22.03
N GLY A 2 22.50 36.36 22.46
CA GLY A 2 23.06 35.00 22.30
C GLY A 2 22.61 34.44 20.95
N LYS A 3 23.54 34.07 20.08
CA LYS A 3 23.26 33.39 18.80
C LYS A 3 22.86 31.95 19.10
N PHE A 4 21.56 31.64 18.85
CA PHE A 4 21.07 30.27 18.80
C PHE A 4 21.75 29.56 17.61
N GLN A 5 22.73 28.74 17.85
CA GLN A 5 23.24 27.79 16.87
C GLN A 5 22.24 26.64 16.75
N ARG A 6 21.60 26.51 15.58
CA ARG A 6 20.80 25.33 15.23
C ARG A 6 21.73 24.10 15.20
N PRO A 7 21.39 23.01 15.88
CA PRO A 7 22.17 21.79 15.75
C PRO A 7 22.14 21.34 14.29
N ARG A 8 23.31 21.09 13.71
CA ARG A 8 23.46 20.42 12.43
C ARG A 8 22.81 19.03 12.58
N ALA A 9 21.72 18.81 11.84
CA ALA A 9 21.18 17.47 11.67
C ALA A 9 22.29 16.62 11.05
N SER A 10 22.89 15.76 11.87
CA SER A 10 23.73 14.68 11.38
C SER A 10 22.82 13.81 10.51
N ARG A 11 23.08 13.78 9.20
CA ARG A 11 22.56 12.75 8.31
C ARG A 11 23.17 11.43 8.80
N ALA A 12 22.50 10.76 9.72
CA ALA A 12 22.70 9.34 9.91
C ALA A 12 22.25 8.69 8.59
N ARG A 13 23.21 8.48 7.66
CA ARG A 13 23.06 7.43 6.67
C ARG A 13 22.93 6.16 7.50
N PHE A 14 21.74 5.59 7.57
CA PHE A 14 21.59 4.19 7.91
C PHE A 14 22.42 3.44 6.87
N ASP A 15 23.54 2.91 7.32
CA ASP A 15 24.47 2.12 6.51
C ASP A 15 23.70 0.82 6.19
N ARG A 16 23.04 0.79 5.01
CA ARG A 16 22.43 -0.46 4.52
C ARG A 16 23.56 -1.46 4.36
N ARG A 17 23.42 -2.60 4.98
CA ARG A 17 24.30 -3.73 4.69
C ARG A 17 24.18 -4.06 3.21
N ASP A 18 25.22 -4.49 2.54
CA ASP A 18 25.31 -4.72 1.09
C ASP A 18 24.24 -5.67 0.52
N HIS A 19 23.37 -6.24 1.38
CA HIS A 19 22.28 -7.16 1.03
C HIS A 19 20.89 -6.69 1.44
N ASP A 20 20.74 -5.55 2.13
CA ASP A 20 19.45 -5.03 2.56
C ASP A 20 18.75 -4.33 1.39
N MET A 21 17.57 -4.81 0.99
CA MET A 21 16.79 -4.27 -0.13
C MET A 21 15.61 -3.45 0.38
N ARG A 22 15.21 -2.45 -0.39
CA ARG A 22 13.91 -1.78 -0.27
C ARG A 22 12.93 -2.42 -1.23
N ILE A 23 11.91 -3.06 -0.70
CA ILE A 23 10.97 -3.88 -1.46
C ILE A 23 9.57 -3.28 -1.35
N VAL A 24 8.97 -2.96 -2.48
CA VAL A 24 7.56 -2.61 -2.58
C VAL A 24 6.78 -3.87 -2.99
N VAL A 25 5.78 -4.22 -2.21
CA VAL A 25 4.90 -5.36 -2.50
C VAL A 25 3.49 -4.83 -2.71
N LYS A 26 2.91 -5.09 -3.88
CA LYS A 26 1.50 -4.80 -4.14
C LYS A 26 0.66 -6.06 -3.98
N VAL A 27 -0.47 -5.93 -3.30
CA VAL A 27 -1.42 -7.02 -3.14
C VAL A 27 -2.82 -6.62 -3.62
N GLY A 28 -3.39 -7.42 -4.51
CA GLY A 28 -4.71 -7.19 -5.11
C GLY A 28 -5.86 -7.65 -4.21
N THR A 29 -7.06 -7.14 -4.51
CA THR A 29 -8.31 -7.47 -3.78
C THR A 29 -8.63 -8.97 -3.81
N SER A 30 -8.43 -9.64 -4.94
CA SER A 30 -8.68 -11.08 -5.12
C SER A 30 -7.77 -11.96 -4.25
N THR A 31 -6.61 -11.43 -3.85
CA THR A 31 -5.72 -12.11 -2.91
C THR A 31 -6.22 -11.98 -1.46
N LEU A 32 -6.74 -10.80 -1.10
CA LEU A 32 -7.08 -10.46 0.29
C LEU A 32 -8.51 -10.83 0.68
N ALA A 33 -9.44 -10.82 -0.28
CA ALA A 33 -10.86 -11.02 0.01
C ALA A 33 -11.46 -12.11 -0.88
N HIS A 34 -12.44 -12.81 -0.33
CA HIS A 34 -13.32 -13.70 -1.08
C HIS A 34 -14.33 -12.89 -1.93
N PRO A 35 -14.99 -13.51 -2.93
CA PRO A 35 -16.04 -12.83 -3.70
C PRO A 35 -17.18 -12.26 -2.86
N THR A 36 -17.39 -12.79 -1.65
CA THR A 36 -18.34 -12.30 -0.64
C THR A 36 -17.93 -10.98 0.04
N GLY A 37 -16.74 -10.46 -0.26
CA GLY A 37 -16.15 -9.32 0.44
C GLY A 37 -15.55 -9.65 1.81
N ARG A 38 -15.64 -10.89 2.25
CA ARG A 38 -15.03 -11.33 3.51
C ARG A 38 -13.55 -11.63 3.32
N LEU A 39 -12.79 -11.38 4.37
CA LEU A 39 -11.33 -11.60 4.39
C LEU A 39 -10.96 -13.04 4.08
N ASN A 40 -9.95 -13.22 3.23
CA ASN A 40 -9.25 -14.50 3.06
C ASN A 40 -8.17 -14.61 4.14
N ILE A 41 -8.53 -15.18 5.28
CA ILE A 41 -7.68 -15.24 6.49
C ILE A 41 -6.33 -15.90 6.18
N GLN A 42 -6.35 -17.06 5.56
CA GLN A 42 -5.12 -17.81 5.29
C GLN A 42 -4.12 -17.03 4.42
N ARG A 43 -4.62 -16.36 3.37
CA ARG A 43 -3.75 -15.59 2.48
C ARG A 43 -3.20 -14.34 3.19
N MET A 44 -4.03 -13.69 4.00
CA MET A 44 -3.62 -12.51 4.77
C MET A 44 -2.55 -12.86 5.80
N GLU A 45 -2.76 -13.92 6.58
CA GLU A 45 -1.78 -14.42 7.56
C GLU A 45 -0.46 -14.81 6.88
N LYS A 46 -0.54 -15.56 5.77
CA LYS A 46 0.66 -15.95 5.01
C LYS A 46 1.41 -14.73 4.49
N LEU A 47 0.71 -13.75 3.94
CA LEU A 47 1.32 -12.49 3.46
C LEU A 47 2.06 -11.78 4.60
N CYS A 48 1.36 -11.50 5.71
CA CYS A 48 1.94 -10.79 6.84
C CYS A 48 3.14 -11.54 7.45
N LYS A 49 3.05 -12.87 7.56
CA LYS A 49 4.16 -13.71 8.04
C LYS A 49 5.40 -13.59 7.15
N VAL A 50 5.23 -13.72 5.82
CA VAL A 50 6.37 -13.64 4.88
C VAL A 50 6.98 -12.25 4.88
N LEU A 51 6.16 -11.18 4.88
CA LEU A 51 6.67 -9.81 4.92
C LEU A 51 7.38 -9.49 6.24
N SER A 52 6.89 -10.03 7.34
CA SER A 52 7.55 -9.91 8.65
C SER A 52 8.91 -10.60 8.67
N ASP A 53 9.01 -11.78 8.07
CA ASP A 53 10.25 -12.53 7.98
C ASP A 53 11.29 -11.79 7.14
N LEU A 54 10.91 -11.28 5.97
CA LEU A 54 11.76 -10.43 5.14
C LEU A 54 12.24 -9.17 5.88
N LYS A 55 11.34 -8.54 6.64
CA LYS A 55 11.70 -7.37 7.46
C LYS A 55 12.67 -7.72 8.57
N ASN A 56 12.51 -8.89 9.22
CA ASN A 56 13.45 -9.40 10.22
C ASN A 56 14.82 -9.75 9.62
N MET A 57 14.88 -10.08 8.32
CA MET A 57 16.15 -10.26 7.60
C MET A 57 16.89 -8.95 7.32
N GLY A 58 16.27 -7.79 7.57
CA GLY A 58 16.87 -6.46 7.38
C GLY A 58 16.32 -5.68 6.19
N HIS A 59 15.41 -6.25 5.40
CA HIS A 59 14.81 -5.54 4.27
C HIS A 59 13.82 -4.46 4.72
N GLU A 60 13.78 -3.35 3.98
CA GLU A 60 12.74 -2.33 4.13
C GLU A 60 11.52 -2.73 3.31
N ILE A 61 10.40 -2.99 3.96
CA ILE A 61 9.17 -3.46 3.31
C ILE A 61 8.14 -2.33 3.27
N ILE A 62 7.57 -2.13 2.09
CA ILE A 62 6.46 -1.20 1.84
C ILE A 62 5.34 -2.01 1.19
N LEU A 63 4.15 -1.97 1.77
CA LEU A 63 2.99 -2.70 1.26
C LEU A 63 2.03 -1.73 0.57
N VAL A 64 1.69 -1.99 -0.70
CA VAL A 64 0.60 -1.31 -1.41
C VAL A 64 -0.58 -2.26 -1.46
N SER A 65 -1.65 -1.92 -0.75
CA SER A 65 -2.78 -2.82 -0.51
C SER A 65 -4.03 -2.33 -1.23
N SER A 66 -4.76 -3.28 -1.81
CA SER A 66 -6.13 -3.08 -2.31
C SER A 66 -7.14 -3.66 -1.32
N GLY A 67 -8.42 -3.60 -1.68
CA GLY A 67 -9.46 -4.38 -1.02
C GLY A 67 -10.35 -3.60 -0.06
N ALA A 68 -10.12 -2.31 0.18
CA ALA A 68 -10.92 -1.50 1.08
C ALA A 68 -12.42 -1.52 0.71
N ILE A 69 -12.78 -1.25 -0.56
CA ILE A 69 -14.18 -1.28 -1.02
C ILE A 69 -14.79 -2.67 -0.81
N ALA A 70 -14.06 -3.74 -1.15
CA ALA A 70 -14.57 -5.10 -1.02
C ALA A 70 -14.81 -5.49 0.44
N MET A 71 -13.90 -5.15 1.34
CA MET A 71 -14.06 -5.42 2.77
C MET A 71 -15.19 -4.60 3.38
N GLY A 72 -15.33 -3.34 2.98
CA GLY A 72 -16.44 -2.50 3.43
C GLY A 72 -17.80 -3.00 2.94
N PHE A 73 -17.88 -3.43 1.68
CA PHE A 73 -19.05 -4.10 1.12
C PHE A 73 -19.46 -5.31 1.98
N GLY A 74 -18.51 -6.19 2.30
CA GLY A 74 -18.77 -7.36 3.15
C GLY A 74 -19.16 -7.00 4.58
N LYS A 75 -18.52 -5.98 5.18
CA LYS A 75 -18.79 -5.54 6.55
C LYS A 75 -20.14 -4.83 6.71
N LEU A 76 -20.53 -4.05 5.69
CA LEU A 76 -21.85 -3.39 5.62
C LEU A 76 -22.97 -4.37 5.24
N ASN A 77 -22.68 -5.63 4.93
CA ASN A 77 -23.62 -6.65 4.50
C ASN A 77 -24.51 -6.18 3.32
N LEU A 78 -23.92 -5.45 2.37
CA LEU A 78 -24.66 -5.04 1.18
C LEU A 78 -25.01 -6.26 0.32
N SER A 79 -26.21 -6.26 -0.28
CA SER A 79 -26.70 -7.38 -1.10
C SER A 79 -25.93 -7.57 -2.41
N GLU A 80 -25.40 -6.49 -2.95
CA GLU A 80 -24.59 -6.49 -4.18
C GLU A 80 -23.43 -5.51 -4.09
N ARG A 81 -22.40 -5.70 -4.93
CA ARG A 81 -21.26 -4.80 -4.99
C ARG A 81 -21.71 -3.40 -5.42
N PRO A 82 -21.22 -2.34 -4.75
CA PRO A 82 -21.62 -0.98 -5.06
C PRO A 82 -21.18 -0.58 -6.47
N LYS A 83 -22.12 0.04 -7.21
CA LYS A 83 -21.88 0.54 -8.57
C LYS A 83 -21.75 2.05 -8.61
N ASP A 84 -22.47 2.74 -7.71
CA ASP A 84 -22.44 4.18 -7.60
C ASP A 84 -21.26 4.67 -6.74
N VAL A 85 -20.77 5.86 -7.06
CA VAL A 85 -19.59 6.45 -6.42
C VAL A 85 -19.79 6.65 -4.90
N PRO A 86 -20.88 7.24 -4.41
CA PRO A 86 -21.07 7.44 -2.97
C PRO A 86 -21.03 6.14 -2.16
N THR A 87 -21.64 5.06 -2.69
CA THR A 87 -21.63 3.78 -1.97
C THR A 87 -20.26 3.10 -2.03
N LYS A 88 -19.52 3.24 -3.14
CA LYS A 88 -18.11 2.81 -3.21
C LYS A 88 -17.25 3.54 -2.19
N GLN A 89 -17.35 4.87 -2.12
CA GLN A 89 -16.60 5.71 -1.16
C GLN A 89 -16.95 5.37 0.29
N ALA A 90 -18.22 5.23 0.61
CA ALA A 90 -18.68 4.80 1.94
C ALA A 90 -18.15 3.41 2.31
N SER A 91 -18.19 2.47 1.34
CA SER A 91 -17.62 1.14 1.54
C SER A 91 -16.11 1.20 1.75
N ALA A 92 -15.39 2.02 0.99
CA ALA A 92 -13.95 2.22 1.19
C ALA A 92 -13.62 2.74 2.58
N ALA A 93 -14.39 3.72 3.09
CA ALA A 93 -14.20 4.28 4.42
C ALA A 93 -14.31 3.21 5.52
N VAL A 94 -15.34 2.37 5.45
CA VAL A 94 -15.54 1.26 6.41
C VAL A 94 -14.48 0.17 6.25
N GLY A 95 -14.20 -0.20 5.00
CA GLY A 95 -13.29 -1.30 4.70
C GLY A 95 -11.81 -0.96 4.93
N GLN A 96 -11.40 0.29 4.72
CA GLN A 96 -10.04 0.73 5.00
C GLN A 96 -9.73 0.65 6.51
N CYS A 97 -10.69 1.03 7.35
CA CYS A 97 -10.57 0.90 8.80
C CYS A 97 -10.37 -0.57 9.21
N GLU A 98 -11.20 -1.48 8.65
CA GLU A 98 -11.08 -2.92 8.91
C GLU A 98 -9.77 -3.50 8.43
N LEU A 99 -9.35 -3.12 7.21
CA LEU A 99 -8.12 -3.58 6.59
C LEU A 99 -6.90 -3.21 7.45
N MET A 100 -6.83 -1.97 7.93
CA MET A 100 -5.73 -1.52 8.79
C MET A 100 -5.76 -2.19 10.16
N TYR A 101 -6.93 -2.40 10.75
CA TYR A 101 -7.05 -3.16 12.00
C TYR A 101 -6.47 -4.57 11.87
N ILE A 102 -6.74 -5.25 10.75
CA ILE A 102 -6.25 -6.61 10.52
C ILE A 102 -4.74 -6.61 10.27
N TYR A 103 -4.22 -5.66 9.47
CA TYR A 103 -2.77 -5.53 9.29
C TYR A 103 -2.05 -5.24 10.61
N ASP A 104 -2.56 -4.29 11.40
CA ASP A 104 -1.99 -3.96 12.70
C ASP A 104 -1.96 -5.17 13.62
N LYS A 105 -3.08 -5.90 13.72
CA LYS A 105 -3.17 -7.12 14.51
C LYS A 105 -2.13 -8.16 14.10
N LEU A 106 -2.04 -8.48 12.80
CA LEU A 106 -1.17 -9.55 12.31
C LEU A 106 0.32 -9.18 12.38
N PHE A 107 0.68 -7.94 12.05
CA PHE A 107 2.07 -7.49 12.11
C PHE A 107 2.56 -7.28 13.55
N THR A 108 1.68 -6.89 14.47
CA THR A 108 2.00 -6.76 15.89
C THR A 108 2.41 -8.11 16.53
N GLU A 109 1.87 -9.24 16.05
CA GLU A 109 2.31 -10.58 16.48
C GLU A 109 3.80 -10.84 16.22
N TYR A 110 4.40 -10.13 15.27
CA TYR A 110 5.82 -10.18 14.92
C TYR A 110 6.60 -8.94 15.38
N ASN A 111 6.03 -8.12 16.27
CA ASN A 111 6.61 -6.88 16.79
C ASN A 111 6.88 -5.81 15.72
N HIS A 112 6.07 -5.76 14.66
CA HIS A 112 6.15 -4.71 13.66
C HIS A 112 5.03 -3.68 13.84
N THR A 113 5.41 -2.40 13.76
CA THR A 113 4.48 -1.28 13.75
C THR A 113 4.09 -0.97 12.31
N VAL A 114 2.82 -0.94 12.00
CA VAL A 114 2.30 -0.51 10.69
C VAL A 114 1.96 0.98 10.69
N ALA A 115 2.05 1.61 9.52
CA ALA A 115 1.67 3.00 9.32
C ALA A 115 0.83 3.13 8.06
N GLN A 116 -0.34 3.80 8.16
CA GLN A 116 -1.22 4.02 7.02
C GLN A 116 -0.83 5.29 6.27
N LEU A 117 -0.77 5.19 4.92
CA LEU A 117 -0.74 6.34 4.02
C LEU A 117 -1.85 6.16 2.97
N LEU A 118 -2.72 7.17 2.86
CA LEU A 118 -3.75 7.24 1.83
C LEU A 118 -3.41 8.39 0.89
N ILE A 119 -3.32 8.11 -0.40
CA ILE A 119 -2.92 9.08 -1.42
C ILE A 119 -3.89 9.10 -2.59
N THR A 120 -3.93 10.22 -3.28
CA THR A 120 -4.71 10.41 -4.51
C THR A 120 -3.77 10.84 -5.65
N ALA A 121 -4.24 10.82 -6.89
CA ALA A 121 -3.45 11.26 -8.04
C ALA A 121 -2.81 12.66 -7.85
N PRO A 122 -3.52 13.70 -7.36
CA PRO A 122 -2.92 15.01 -7.10
C PRO A 122 -1.78 15.01 -6.06
N ASP A 123 -1.74 14.00 -5.16
CA ASP A 123 -0.72 13.93 -4.13
C ASP A 123 0.64 13.46 -4.67
N ILE A 124 0.65 12.88 -5.87
CA ILE A 124 1.85 12.32 -6.51
C ILE A 124 2.23 13.04 -7.81
N GLU A 125 1.54 14.12 -8.17
CA GLU A 125 1.89 14.97 -9.31
C GLU A 125 3.30 15.56 -9.16
N GLU A 126 4.01 15.69 -10.28
CA GLU A 126 5.39 16.18 -10.27
C GLU A 126 5.48 17.63 -9.79
N GLY A 127 6.53 17.92 -8.99
CA GLY A 127 6.84 19.25 -8.49
C GLY A 127 5.93 19.75 -7.37
N GLY A 128 4.94 18.96 -6.93
CA GLY A 128 4.00 19.36 -5.89
C GLY A 128 4.55 19.21 -4.47
N VAL A 129 4.15 20.13 -3.58
CA VAL A 129 4.48 20.05 -2.13
C VAL A 129 3.94 18.75 -1.52
N ARG A 130 2.80 18.25 -1.98
CA ARG A 130 2.19 17.01 -1.50
C ARG A 130 3.06 15.80 -1.80
N LYS A 131 3.61 15.70 -3.02
CA LYS A 131 4.56 14.64 -3.39
C LYS A 131 5.81 14.67 -2.49
N GLN A 132 6.35 15.87 -2.23
CA GLN A 132 7.49 16.00 -1.33
C GLN A 132 7.16 15.57 0.10
N ASN A 133 5.99 15.95 0.62
CA ASN A 133 5.53 15.54 1.95
C ASN A 133 5.30 14.03 2.01
N PHE A 134 4.69 13.44 0.99
CA PHE A 134 4.53 11.98 0.89
C PHE A 134 5.88 11.27 0.94
N HIS A 135 6.84 11.70 0.09
CA HIS A 135 8.20 11.17 0.10
C HIS A 135 8.86 11.27 1.47
N ASN A 136 8.83 12.47 2.09
CA ASN A 136 9.46 12.70 3.39
C ASN A 136 8.84 11.83 4.50
N THR A 137 7.51 11.70 4.49
CA THR A 137 6.78 10.86 5.45
C THR A 137 7.16 9.40 5.28
N LEU A 138 7.14 8.91 4.04
CA LEU A 138 7.47 7.52 3.73
C LEU A 138 8.91 7.18 4.11
N ALA A 139 9.87 8.05 3.72
CA ALA A 139 11.27 7.88 4.10
C ALA A 139 11.44 7.87 5.62
N ARG A 140 10.75 8.78 6.34
CA ARG A 140 10.86 8.85 7.80
C ARG A 140 10.27 7.63 8.50
N LEU A 141 9.17 7.08 7.98
CA LEU A 141 8.57 5.84 8.52
C LEU A 141 9.54 4.66 8.41
N LEU A 142 10.23 4.53 7.27
CA LEU A 142 11.24 3.50 7.07
C LEU A 142 12.42 3.67 8.04
N GLU A 143 12.93 4.90 8.22
CA GLU A 143 13.97 5.21 9.20
C GLU A 143 13.56 4.86 10.64
N LEU A 144 12.27 5.02 10.97
CA LEU A 144 11.72 4.66 12.29
C LEU A 144 11.42 3.16 12.42
N GLY A 145 11.67 2.36 11.38
CA GLY A 145 11.43 0.93 11.38
C GLY A 145 9.96 0.53 11.24
N ALA A 146 9.06 1.47 10.91
CA ALA A 146 7.67 1.14 10.63
C ALA A 146 7.52 0.41 9.29
N LEU A 147 6.41 -0.30 9.09
CA LEU A 147 5.98 -0.91 7.84
C LEU A 147 4.86 -0.05 7.24
N PRO A 148 5.13 0.75 6.19
CA PRO A 148 4.11 1.54 5.53
C PRO A 148 3.13 0.65 4.77
N VAL A 149 1.83 0.87 4.98
CA VAL A 149 0.71 0.31 4.21
C VAL A 149 0.06 1.45 3.45
N ILE A 150 0.17 1.42 2.14
CA ILE A 150 -0.28 2.47 1.24
C ILE A 150 -1.50 1.98 0.47
N ASN A 151 -2.49 2.84 0.32
CA ASN A 151 -3.64 2.61 -0.55
C ASN A 151 -4.07 3.93 -1.20
N GLU A 152 -4.87 3.83 -2.26
CA GLU A 152 -5.58 5.00 -2.75
C GLU A 152 -6.58 5.49 -1.71
N ASN A 153 -6.78 6.82 -1.65
CA ASN A 153 -7.82 7.41 -0.81
C ASN A 153 -9.16 7.37 -1.53
N ASP A 154 -9.71 6.18 -1.66
CA ASP A 154 -11.00 5.94 -2.31
C ASP A 154 -12.17 6.76 -1.72
N THR A 155 -12.01 7.34 -0.52
CA THR A 155 -13.07 8.12 0.12
C THR A 155 -13.29 9.49 -0.52
N ILE A 156 -12.27 10.02 -1.19
CA ILE A 156 -12.28 11.34 -1.85
C ILE A 156 -11.80 11.28 -3.29
N SER A 157 -11.29 10.13 -3.74
CA SER A 157 -10.91 9.90 -5.13
C SER A 157 -12.16 9.84 -6.01
N THR A 158 -12.06 10.41 -7.22
CA THR A 158 -13.10 10.31 -8.24
C THR A 158 -12.63 9.41 -9.38
N GLU A 159 -13.56 8.76 -10.08
CA GLU A 159 -13.23 7.88 -11.22
C GLU A 159 -12.44 8.62 -12.33
N GLU A 160 -12.60 9.94 -12.44
CA GLU A 160 -11.91 10.79 -13.42
C GLU A 160 -10.46 11.11 -13.01
N PHE A 161 -10.15 11.10 -11.72
CA PHE A 161 -8.86 11.49 -11.16
C PHE A 161 -8.20 10.37 -10.34
N GLY A 162 -8.73 9.15 -10.40
CA GLY A 162 -8.14 7.99 -9.75
C GLY A 162 -6.78 7.61 -10.37
N ILE A 163 -5.90 6.99 -9.58
CA ILE A 163 -4.61 6.47 -10.06
C ILE A 163 -4.85 5.31 -11.06
N GLY A 164 -6.07 4.84 -11.17
CA GLY A 164 -6.52 3.78 -12.07
C GLY A 164 -6.53 2.41 -11.40
N ASP A 165 -5.39 1.96 -10.95
CA ASP A 165 -5.26 0.75 -10.15
C ASP A 165 -4.06 0.80 -9.20
N ASN A 166 -4.03 -0.12 -8.25
CA ASN A 166 -2.93 -0.19 -7.30
C ASN A 166 -1.63 -0.75 -7.90
N ASP A 167 -1.64 -1.27 -9.12
CA ASP A 167 -0.41 -1.65 -9.84
C ASP A 167 0.33 -0.38 -10.23
N THR A 168 -0.37 0.58 -10.85
CA THR A 168 0.16 1.91 -11.18
C THR A 168 0.62 2.65 -9.92
N LEU A 169 -0.21 2.66 -8.86
CA LEU A 169 0.15 3.26 -7.57
C LEU A 169 1.45 2.67 -7.02
N SER A 170 1.59 1.35 -7.05
CA SER A 170 2.78 0.67 -6.53
C SER A 170 4.04 0.99 -7.33
N ALA A 171 3.92 1.15 -8.64
CA ALA A 171 5.03 1.58 -9.50
C ALA A 171 5.48 3.01 -9.17
N ILE A 172 4.53 3.93 -8.98
CA ILE A 172 4.83 5.32 -8.56
C ILE A 172 5.50 5.34 -7.18
N VAL A 173 5.00 4.56 -6.23
CA VAL A 173 5.62 4.43 -4.90
C VAL A 173 7.05 3.90 -5.03
N ALA A 174 7.27 2.83 -5.80
CA ALA A 174 8.58 2.23 -6.00
C ALA A 174 9.59 3.23 -6.58
N VAL A 175 9.19 3.99 -7.60
CA VAL A 175 10.04 5.05 -8.18
C VAL A 175 10.29 6.17 -7.17
N THR A 176 9.26 6.63 -6.46
CA THR A 176 9.37 7.74 -5.51
C THR A 176 10.35 7.45 -4.38
N ILE A 177 10.37 6.23 -3.86
CA ILE A 177 11.25 5.83 -2.76
C ILE A 177 12.55 5.15 -3.22
N GLN A 178 12.77 5.05 -4.54
CA GLN A 178 13.92 4.36 -5.12
C GLN A 178 14.03 2.92 -4.59
N ALA A 179 12.95 2.16 -4.75
CA ALA A 179 12.91 0.76 -4.37
C ALA A 179 13.84 -0.09 -5.25
N ASP A 180 14.47 -1.10 -4.65
CA ASP A 180 15.33 -2.04 -5.36
C ASP A 180 14.49 -3.11 -6.07
N LEU A 181 13.27 -3.38 -5.57
CA LEU A 181 12.37 -4.41 -6.12
C LEU A 181 10.91 -4.00 -5.94
N LEU A 182 10.11 -4.23 -7.00
CA LEU A 182 8.65 -4.18 -6.97
C LEU A 182 8.10 -5.58 -7.25
N ILE A 183 7.25 -6.08 -6.34
CA ILE A 183 6.57 -7.37 -6.48
C ILE A 183 5.07 -7.12 -6.61
N LEU A 184 4.48 -7.57 -7.71
CA LEU A 184 3.04 -7.51 -7.96
C LEU A 184 2.43 -8.89 -7.69
N LEU A 185 1.66 -9.00 -6.59
CA LEU A 185 0.88 -10.19 -6.29
C LEU A 185 -0.49 -10.06 -6.98
N SER A 186 -0.60 -10.70 -8.14
CA SER A 186 -1.77 -10.66 -9.02
C SER A 186 -2.38 -12.05 -9.19
N ASP A 187 -3.60 -12.09 -9.71
CA ASP A 187 -4.30 -13.29 -10.16
C ASP A 187 -4.14 -13.53 -11.68
N ILE A 188 -3.17 -12.83 -12.30
CA ILE A 188 -2.77 -12.96 -13.70
C ILE A 188 -1.31 -13.44 -13.74
N ASP A 189 -1.00 -14.38 -14.64
CA ASP A 189 0.28 -15.08 -14.68
C ASP A 189 1.48 -14.24 -15.16
N GLY A 190 1.24 -13.01 -15.63
CA GLY A 190 2.31 -12.14 -16.11
C GLY A 190 1.82 -10.79 -16.60
N LEU A 191 2.71 -10.07 -17.26
CA LEU A 191 2.40 -8.82 -17.94
C LEU A 191 1.88 -9.14 -19.35
N PHE A 192 0.71 -8.64 -19.68
CA PHE A 192 0.05 -8.80 -20.94
C PHE A 192 -0.19 -7.44 -21.62
N ASP A 193 -0.31 -7.42 -22.93
CA ASP A 193 -0.71 -6.26 -23.72
C ASP A 193 -2.22 -5.93 -23.65
N GLY A 194 -3.00 -6.75 -22.94
CA GLY A 194 -4.42 -6.61 -22.67
C GLY A 194 -4.89 -7.58 -21.57
N ASP A 195 -6.14 -7.47 -21.14
CA ASP A 195 -6.71 -8.38 -20.13
C ASP A 195 -6.92 -9.79 -20.72
N PRO A 196 -6.11 -10.81 -20.33
CA PRO A 196 -6.20 -12.16 -20.90
C PRO A 196 -7.53 -12.87 -20.62
N ARG A 197 -8.30 -12.39 -19.64
CA ARG A 197 -9.65 -12.91 -19.35
C ARG A 197 -10.69 -12.43 -20.35
N LYS A 198 -10.42 -11.28 -21.02
CA LYS A 198 -11.31 -10.69 -22.05
C LYS A 198 -10.80 -10.94 -23.46
N ASN A 199 -9.49 -11.02 -23.60
CA ASN A 199 -8.81 -11.28 -24.86
C ASN A 199 -7.89 -12.51 -24.72
N PRO A 200 -8.32 -13.71 -25.18
CA PRO A 200 -7.49 -14.92 -25.10
C PRO A 200 -6.18 -14.84 -25.89
N ASP A 201 -6.07 -13.90 -26.83
CA ASP A 201 -4.88 -13.70 -27.66
C ASP A 201 -3.91 -12.68 -27.07
N ALA A 202 -4.18 -12.14 -25.87
CA ALA A 202 -3.28 -11.24 -25.16
C ALA A 202 -1.92 -11.93 -24.90
N LYS A 203 -0.83 -11.19 -25.14
CA LYS A 203 0.56 -11.69 -25.10
C LYS A 203 1.35 -10.97 -24.01
#